data_301e969ef2311ffced8bac243b30fcd1
#
_entry.id   301e969ef2311ffced8bac243b30fcd1
#
_cell.length_a   1.000
_cell.length_b   1.000
_cell.length_c   1.000
_cell.angle_alpha   90.00
_cell.angle_beta   90.00
_cell.angle_gamma   90.00
#
_symmetry.space_group_name_H-M   'P 1'
#
loop_
_entity.id
_entity.type
_entity.pdbx_description
1 polymer ?
#
loop_
_entity_poly.entity_id
_entity_poly.type
_entity_poly.pdbx_seq_one_letter_code
_entity_poly.pdbx_strand_id
1 'polypeptide(L)'
;RATVTASDKLFFWVFQNAPDRILQLQDDLPADAAYTFTAPVLKEREYRLDGLFLPREQRADLPAVVLEAQMAADEGFLRRLYAETARLLQQEPSIQHWRVLVICPHRELGFGDPTAVAEFVDRRIHWLELEPALKDPAAPPLMRALALLIQSEELVPATVMEIREAVADGPLA
;
A
#
# COMPACT_ATOMS: atom_id res chain seq x y z
N ARG A 1 7.13 -7.10 20.20
CA ARG A 1 7.81 -7.20 18.87
C ARG A 1 6.77 -7.70 17.91
N ALA A 2 6.32 -6.85 16.97
CA ALA A 2 5.45 -7.30 15.90
C ALA A 2 6.24 -8.32 15.06
N THR A 3 5.65 -9.49 14.83
CA THR A 3 6.24 -10.52 13.98
C THR A 3 6.11 -10.05 12.54
N VAL A 4 7.23 -9.87 11.83
CA VAL A 4 7.23 -9.53 10.40
C VAL A 4 6.67 -10.73 9.64
N THR A 5 5.52 -10.56 9.01
CA THR A 5 4.84 -11.61 8.25
C THR A 5 5.46 -11.80 6.86
N ALA A 6 5.11 -12.88 6.17
CA ALA A 6 5.57 -13.11 4.79
C ALA A 6 5.06 -12.01 3.83
N SER A 7 3.83 -11.52 4.07
CA SER A 7 3.24 -10.41 3.30
C SER A 7 4.01 -9.11 3.48
N ASP A 8 4.42 -8.75 4.70
CA ASP A 8 5.20 -7.53 4.96
C ASP A 8 6.52 -7.52 4.17
N LYS A 9 7.19 -8.69 4.12
CA LYS A 9 8.43 -8.85 3.36
C LYS A 9 8.20 -8.72 1.86
N LEU A 10 7.10 -9.25 1.35
CA LEU A 10 6.77 -9.18 -0.07
C LEU A 10 6.50 -7.73 -0.49
N PHE A 11 5.65 -6.99 0.23
CA PHE A 11 5.37 -5.60 -0.08
C PHE A 11 6.64 -4.75 -0.05
N PHE A 12 7.46 -4.91 0.99
CA PHE A 12 8.73 -4.22 1.08
C PHE A 12 9.63 -4.54 -0.12
N TRP A 13 9.76 -5.81 -0.48
CA TRP A 13 10.59 -6.25 -1.60
C TRP A 13 10.11 -5.71 -2.95
N VAL A 14 8.79 -5.76 -3.20
CA VAL A 14 8.18 -5.28 -4.47
C VAL A 14 8.50 -3.81 -4.71
N PHE A 15 8.38 -2.97 -3.69
CA PHE A 15 8.51 -1.53 -3.85
C PHE A 15 9.91 -0.99 -3.59
N GLN A 16 10.75 -1.67 -2.79
CA GLN A 16 12.11 -1.23 -2.52
C GLN A 16 12.95 -1.13 -3.79
N ASN A 17 12.81 -2.10 -4.69
CA ASN A 17 13.60 -2.17 -5.92
C ASN A 17 13.04 -1.32 -7.07
N ALA A 18 11.74 -1.06 -7.07
CA ALA A 18 11.08 -0.28 -8.10
C ALA A 18 9.90 0.52 -7.49
N PRO A 19 10.17 1.66 -6.83
CA PRO A 19 9.14 2.46 -6.18
C PRO A 19 8.03 2.92 -7.12
N ASP A 20 8.36 3.19 -8.37
CA ASP A 20 7.40 3.71 -9.37
C ASP A 20 6.32 2.67 -9.75
N ARG A 21 6.45 1.41 -9.31
CA ARG A 21 5.36 0.41 -9.42
C ARG A 21 4.09 0.83 -8.70
N ILE A 22 4.17 1.78 -7.75
CA ILE A 22 2.99 2.36 -7.13
C ILE A 22 2.02 2.96 -8.15
N LEU A 23 2.54 3.45 -9.29
CA LEU A 23 1.73 4.00 -10.37
C LEU A 23 0.81 2.97 -11.04
N GLN A 24 1.13 1.68 -10.95
CA GLN A 24 0.27 0.61 -11.44
C GLN A 24 -0.95 0.37 -10.53
N LEU A 25 -0.91 0.90 -9.31
CA LEU A 25 -1.95 0.76 -8.29
C LEU A 25 -2.68 2.08 -8.00
N GLN A 26 -2.27 3.16 -8.66
CA GLN A 26 -2.78 4.51 -8.51
C GLN A 26 -2.92 5.14 -9.90
N ASP A 27 -4.02 4.84 -10.58
CA ASP A 27 -4.30 5.25 -11.97
C ASP A 27 -4.56 6.75 -12.14
N ASP A 28 -4.82 7.45 -11.04
CA ASP A 28 -5.00 8.90 -10.99
C ASP A 28 -3.67 9.68 -10.87
N LEU A 29 -2.53 8.99 -10.74
CA LEU A 29 -1.22 9.63 -10.74
C LEU A 29 -0.65 9.74 -12.16
N PRO A 30 0.11 10.83 -12.47
CA PRO A 30 0.76 10.96 -13.78
C PRO A 30 1.71 9.79 -14.05
N ALA A 31 1.67 9.23 -15.28
CA ALA A 31 2.50 8.09 -15.66
C ALA A 31 4.01 8.38 -15.63
N ASP A 32 4.39 9.65 -15.70
CA ASP A 32 5.77 10.15 -15.63
C ASP A 32 6.22 10.50 -14.19
N ALA A 33 5.36 10.30 -13.19
CA ALA A 33 5.71 10.55 -11.80
C ALA A 33 6.80 9.58 -11.32
N ALA A 34 7.69 10.07 -10.47
CA ALA A 34 8.75 9.26 -9.88
C ALA A 34 8.69 9.33 -8.35
N TYR A 35 8.75 8.17 -7.70
CA TYR A 35 8.64 8.02 -6.25
C TYR A 35 9.90 7.39 -5.64
N THR A 36 10.11 7.67 -4.35
CA THR A 36 11.01 6.92 -3.48
C THR A 36 10.19 6.12 -2.49
N PHE A 37 10.70 4.98 -2.05
CA PHE A 37 10.04 4.12 -1.08
C PHE A 37 10.83 4.06 0.22
N THR A 38 10.14 4.19 1.35
CA THR A 38 10.65 3.95 2.69
C THR A 38 9.60 3.26 3.56
N ALA A 39 10.02 2.59 4.63
CA ALA A 39 9.16 2.02 5.67
C ALA A 39 9.61 2.58 7.03
N PRO A 40 9.26 3.83 7.37
CA PRO A 40 9.78 4.50 8.54
C PRO A 40 9.18 3.95 9.84
N VAL A 41 10.00 3.96 10.89
CA VAL A 41 9.54 3.74 12.27
C VAL A 41 9.21 5.09 12.88
N LEU A 42 7.98 5.23 13.39
CA LEU A 42 7.54 6.45 14.03
C LEU A 42 8.01 6.51 15.49
N LYS A 43 8.41 7.70 15.95
CA LYS A 43 8.89 7.92 17.32
C LYS A 43 7.73 7.96 18.33
N GLU A 44 8.03 7.71 19.60
CA GLU A 44 7.16 7.75 20.81
C GLU A 44 6.22 6.54 21.02
N ARG A 45 5.59 6.02 19.99
CA ARG A 45 5.11 4.65 19.90
C ARG A 45 5.70 4.10 18.64
N GLU A 46 6.29 2.93 18.68
CA GLU A 46 6.80 2.28 17.49
C GLU A 46 5.63 1.87 16.60
N TYR A 47 5.12 2.83 15.83
CA TYR A 47 4.31 2.55 14.67
C TYR A 47 5.26 2.32 13.49
N ARG A 48 5.08 1.22 12.82
CA ARG A 48 5.79 0.93 11.60
C ARG A 48 4.79 0.92 10.46
N LEU A 49 4.89 1.91 9.60
CA LEU A 49 4.15 1.92 8.35
C LEU A 49 4.68 0.81 7.43
N ASP A 50 3.79 0.19 6.66
CA ASP A 50 4.19 -0.77 5.62
C ASP A 50 4.97 -0.10 4.51
N GLY A 51 4.64 1.15 4.19
CA GLY A 51 5.41 1.95 3.24
C GLY A 51 5.06 3.43 3.23
N LEU A 52 6.01 4.21 2.77
CA LEU A 52 5.85 5.63 2.47
C LEU A 52 6.51 5.94 1.13
N PHE A 53 5.72 6.44 0.19
CA PHE A 53 6.18 6.89 -1.11
C PHE A 53 6.22 8.40 -1.13
N LEU A 54 7.37 8.95 -1.43
CA LEU A 54 7.59 10.38 -1.56
C LEU A 54 7.90 10.71 -3.02
N PRO A 55 7.26 11.73 -3.60
CA PRO A 55 7.62 12.20 -4.93
C PRO A 55 9.10 12.57 -5.00
N ARG A 56 9.79 12.18 -6.07
CA ARG A 56 11.12 12.70 -6.36
C ARG A 56 11.02 14.16 -6.80
N GLU A 57 12.11 14.93 -6.68
CA GLU A 57 12.23 16.30 -7.18
C GLU A 57 11.26 17.32 -6.55
N GLN A 58 10.77 17.05 -5.33
CA GLN A 58 9.87 17.94 -4.58
C GLN A 58 8.70 18.49 -5.42
N ARG A 59 8.11 17.66 -6.25
CA ARG A 59 6.92 18.02 -7.04
C ARG A 59 5.74 18.30 -6.12
N ALA A 60 5.39 19.57 -5.96
CA ALA A 60 4.30 20.01 -5.08
C ALA A 60 2.91 19.59 -5.57
N ASP A 61 2.78 19.20 -6.82
CA ASP A 61 1.55 18.68 -7.45
C ASP A 61 1.27 17.21 -7.15
N LEU A 62 2.26 16.47 -6.62
CA LEU A 62 2.13 15.06 -6.30
C LEU A 62 1.95 14.83 -4.80
N PRO A 63 1.03 13.94 -4.40
CA PRO A 63 0.88 13.56 -3.01
C PRO A 63 1.97 12.58 -2.57
N ALA A 64 2.32 12.62 -1.28
CA ALA A 64 2.92 11.47 -0.61
C ALA A 64 1.86 10.37 -0.48
N VAL A 65 2.27 9.10 -0.63
CA VAL A 65 1.37 7.95 -0.49
C VAL A 65 1.82 7.09 0.69
N VAL A 66 0.97 7.00 1.70
CA VAL A 66 1.13 6.05 2.82
C VAL A 66 0.54 4.72 2.39
N LEU A 67 1.30 3.64 2.48
CA LEU A 67 0.84 2.29 2.16
C LEU A 67 0.60 1.50 3.44
N GLU A 68 -0.58 0.89 3.53
CA GLU A 68 -0.93 -0.11 4.54
C GLU A 68 -1.58 -1.33 3.90
N ALA A 69 -1.10 -2.52 4.26
CA ALA A 69 -1.66 -3.79 3.81
C ALA A 69 -2.39 -4.47 4.97
N GLN A 70 -3.71 -4.50 4.92
CA GLN A 70 -4.55 -5.10 5.96
C GLN A 70 -5.30 -6.32 5.41
N MET A 71 -4.76 -7.52 5.66
CA MET A 71 -5.26 -8.77 5.08
C MET A 71 -6.27 -9.51 5.97
N ALA A 72 -6.46 -9.07 7.21
CA ALA A 72 -7.40 -9.64 8.18
C ALA A 72 -8.28 -8.56 8.80
N ALA A 73 -9.45 -8.97 9.29
CA ALA A 73 -10.32 -8.10 10.07
C ALA A 73 -9.61 -7.55 11.31
N ASP A 74 -9.82 -6.27 11.59
CA ASP A 74 -9.28 -5.59 12.77
C ASP A 74 -10.14 -4.36 13.09
N GLU A 75 -10.95 -4.45 14.12
CA GLU A 75 -11.86 -3.41 14.57
C GLU A 75 -11.16 -2.10 14.99
N GLY A 76 -9.86 -2.15 15.26
CA GLY A 76 -9.05 -0.98 15.62
C GLY A 76 -8.33 -0.34 14.42
N PHE A 77 -8.40 -0.94 13.24
CA PHE A 77 -7.55 -0.58 12.10
C PHE A 77 -7.71 0.89 11.67
N LEU A 78 -8.93 1.34 11.40
CA LEU A 78 -9.16 2.70 10.89
C LEU A 78 -8.67 3.79 11.86
N ARG A 79 -8.90 3.61 13.15
CA ARG A 79 -8.44 4.56 14.19
C ARG A 79 -6.92 4.53 14.33
N ARG A 80 -6.31 3.36 14.28
CA ARG A 80 -4.86 3.21 14.31
C ARG A 80 -4.23 3.86 13.09
N LEU A 81 -4.74 3.59 11.91
CA LEU A 81 -4.26 4.18 10.66
C LEU A 81 -4.34 5.72 10.67
N TYR A 82 -5.43 6.27 11.18
CA TYR A 82 -5.58 7.71 11.37
C TYR A 82 -4.50 8.27 12.31
N ALA A 83 -4.27 7.61 13.45
CA ALA A 83 -3.24 8.02 14.42
C ALA A 83 -1.83 7.95 13.83
N GLU A 84 -1.52 6.88 13.09
CA GLU A 84 -0.23 6.67 12.42
C GLU A 84 0.02 7.75 11.37
N THR A 85 -0.96 8.07 10.53
CA THR A 85 -0.83 9.13 9.53
C THR A 85 -0.70 10.51 10.16
N ALA A 86 -1.45 10.81 11.22
CA ALA A 86 -1.30 12.06 11.96
C ALA A 86 0.11 12.19 12.56
N ARG A 87 0.65 11.09 13.07
CA ARG A 87 2.00 11.06 13.62
C ARG A 87 3.07 11.24 12.54
N LEU A 88 2.90 10.59 11.39
CA LEU A 88 3.78 10.80 10.24
C LEU A 88 3.84 12.29 9.84
N LEU A 89 2.70 12.93 9.70
CA LEU A 89 2.63 14.35 9.32
C LEU A 89 3.29 15.27 10.36
N GLN A 90 3.24 14.88 11.64
CA GLN A 90 3.96 15.61 12.69
C GLN A 90 5.48 15.46 12.57
N GLN A 91 5.96 14.29 12.18
CA GLN A 91 7.40 14.02 12.02
C GLN A 91 7.96 14.58 10.71
N GLU A 92 7.15 14.64 9.67
CA GLU A 92 7.56 15.02 8.31
C GLU A 92 6.82 16.29 7.84
N PRO A 93 7.20 17.46 8.34
CA PRO A 93 6.50 18.72 8.01
C PRO A 93 6.61 19.11 6.53
N SER A 94 7.50 18.50 5.78
CA SER A 94 7.62 18.68 4.33
C SER A 94 6.46 18.09 3.53
N ILE A 95 5.70 17.14 4.12
CA ILE A 95 4.53 16.54 3.47
C ILE A 95 3.37 17.52 3.54
N GLN A 96 3.01 18.13 2.40
CA GLN A 96 1.90 19.08 2.28
C GLN A 96 0.66 18.43 1.68
N HIS A 97 0.86 17.52 0.71
CA HIS A 97 -0.19 16.76 0.04
C HIS A 97 0.03 15.27 0.27
N TRP A 98 -1.01 14.55 0.64
CA TRP A 98 -0.89 13.14 0.97
C TRP A 98 -2.21 12.37 0.80
N ARG A 99 -2.07 11.07 0.64
CA ARG A 99 -3.16 10.09 0.64
C ARG A 99 -2.69 8.79 1.27
N VAL A 100 -3.63 7.93 1.59
CA VAL A 100 -3.37 6.59 2.09
C VAL A 100 -3.88 5.57 1.08
N LEU A 101 -3.04 4.60 0.72
CA LEU A 101 -3.45 3.43 -0.04
C LEU A 101 -3.58 2.26 0.93
N VAL A 102 -4.79 1.73 1.08
CA VAL A 102 -5.05 0.51 1.84
C VAL A 102 -5.24 -0.64 0.87
N ILE A 103 -4.37 -1.65 0.98
CA ILE A 103 -4.50 -2.91 0.24
C ILE A 103 -5.15 -3.93 1.16
N CYS A 104 -6.28 -4.51 0.74
CA CYS A 104 -7.03 -5.47 1.52
C CYS A 104 -7.75 -6.50 0.62
N PRO A 105 -8.21 -7.64 1.16
CA PRO A 105 -9.05 -8.56 0.39
C PRO A 105 -10.32 -7.88 -0.12
N HIS A 106 -11.08 -7.25 0.77
CA HIS A 106 -12.21 -6.37 0.48
C HIS A 106 -12.44 -5.42 1.67
N ARG A 107 -12.93 -4.23 1.40
CA ARG A 107 -13.06 -3.17 2.43
C ARG A 107 -14.13 -3.45 3.51
N GLU A 108 -15.02 -4.40 3.27
CA GLU A 108 -16.05 -4.82 4.23
C GLU A 108 -15.59 -5.97 5.14
N LEU A 109 -14.29 -6.29 5.13
CA LEU A 109 -13.73 -7.38 5.94
C LEU A 109 -13.90 -7.16 7.46
N GLY A 110 -14.09 -5.92 7.89
CA GLY A 110 -14.24 -5.55 9.30
C GLY A 110 -13.03 -4.78 9.82
N PHE A 111 -13.02 -3.46 9.55
CA PHE A 111 -11.91 -2.55 9.91
C PHE A 111 -12.30 -1.55 11.01
N GLY A 112 -13.43 -1.80 11.66
CA GLY A 112 -13.99 -0.98 12.71
C GLY A 112 -14.96 0.09 12.24
N ASP A 113 -15.60 0.73 13.21
CA ASP A 113 -16.54 1.81 12.96
C ASP A 113 -15.80 3.06 12.44
N PRO A 114 -16.10 3.53 11.21
CA PRO A 114 -15.44 4.69 10.63
C PRO A 114 -15.96 6.03 11.16
N THR A 115 -17.05 6.07 11.93
CA THR A 115 -17.79 7.29 12.28
C THR A 115 -16.87 8.39 12.83
N ALA A 116 -15.98 8.06 13.75
CA ALA A 116 -15.09 9.04 14.37
C ALA A 116 -13.96 9.54 13.45
N VAL A 117 -13.70 8.87 12.34
CA VAL A 117 -12.64 9.15 11.37
C VAL A 117 -13.18 9.24 9.93
N ALA A 118 -14.48 9.52 9.78
CA ALA A 118 -15.18 9.44 8.50
C ALA A 118 -14.55 10.36 7.43
N GLU A 119 -14.23 11.60 7.78
CA GLU A 119 -13.58 12.52 6.82
C GLU A 119 -12.21 12.00 6.35
N PHE A 120 -11.45 11.37 7.23
CA PHE A 120 -10.19 10.74 6.88
C PHE A 120 -10.41 9.57 5.93
N VAL A 121 -11.36 8.68 6.25
CA VAL A 121 -11.69 7.52 5.43
C VAL A 121 -12.16 7.95 4.05
N ASP A 122 -13.11 8.89 3.98
CA ASP A 122 -13.74 9.31 2.73
C ASP A 122 -12.80 10.12 1.82
N ARG A 123 -11.94 10.94 2.40
CA ARG A 123 -11.12 11.89 1.65
C ARG A 123 -9.68 11.45 1.43
N ARG A 124 -9.17 10.56 2.29
CA ARG A 124 -7.73 10.22 2.29
C ARG A 124 -7.45 8.78 1.94
N ILE A 125 -8.36 7.86 2.21
CA ILE A 125 -8.15 6.44 1.93
C ILE A 125 -8.58 6.10 0.50
N HIS A 126 -7.63 5.56 -0.26
CA HIS A 126 -7.85 4.88 -1.52
C HIS A 126 -7.78 3.37 -1.25
N TRP A 127 -8.89 2.70 -1.49
CA TRP A 127 -9.00 1.27 -1.27
C TRP A 127 -8.57 0.49 -2.49
N LEU A 128 -7.64 -0.44 -2.32
CA LEU A 128 -7.29 -1.42 -3.33
C LEU A 128 -7.75 -2.80 -2.86
N GLU A 129 -8.87 -3.24 -3.42
CA GLU A 129 -9.48 -4.52 -3.10
C GLU A 129 -8.93 -5.62 -4.01
N LEU A 130 -8.36 -6.69 -3.42
CA LEU A 130 -7.68 -7.74 -4.16
C LEU A 130 -8.63 -8.83 -4.67
N GLU A 131 -9.73 -9.12 -3.99
CA GLU A 131 -10.68 -10.15 -4.43
C GLU A 131 -11.25 -9.92 -5.83
N PRO A 132 -11.66 -8.70 -6.22
CA PRO A 132 -12.10 -8.43 -7.58
C PRO A 132 -11.02 -8.72 -8.62
N ALA A 133 -9.76 -8.42 -8.32
CA ALA A 133 -8.64 -8.62 -9.23
C ALA A 133 -8.35 -10.11 -9.50
N LEU A 134 -8.70 -11.02 -8.59
CA LEU A 134 -8.60 -12.47 -8.82
C LEU A 134 -9.53 -12.97 -9.92
N LYS A 135 -10.66 -12.28 -10.09
CA LYS A 135 -11.74 -12.67 -11.01
C LYS A 135 -11.68 -11.92 -12.34
N ASP A 136 -10.84 -10.90 -12.44
CA ASP A 136 -10.71 -10.05 -13.62
C ASP A 136 -9.42 -10.36 -14.39
N PRO A 137 -9.50 -11.04 -15.55
CA PRO A 137 -8.34 -11.30 -16.39
C PRO A 137 -7.67 -10.04 -16.93
N ALA A 138 -8.40 -8.92 -16.98
CA ALA A 138 -7.91 -7.64 -17.47
C ALA A 138 -7.25 -6.80 -16.36
N ALA A 139 -7.29 -7.24 -15.10
CA ALA A 139 -6.63 -6.55 -14.01
C ALA A 139 -5.11 -6.45 -14.27
N PRO A 140 -4.48 -5.31 -13.90
CA PRO A 140 -3.05 -5.13 -14.05
C PRO A 140 -2.24 -6.29 -13.45
N PRO A 141 -1.14 -6.73 -14.07
CA PRO A 141 -0.34 -7.86 -13.58
C PRO A 141 0.08 -7.74 -12.12
N LEU A 142 0.46 -6.54 -11.67
CA LEU A 142 0.81 -6.30 -10.28
C LEU A 142 -0.37 -6.52 -9.33
N MET A 143 -1.58 -6.05 -9.69
CA MET A 143 -2.78 -6.29 -8.87
C MET A 143 -3.11 -7.78 -8.77
N ARG A 144 -3.02 -8.51 -9.88
CA ARG A 144 -3.23 -9.95 -9.90
C ARG A 144 -2.20 -10.68 -9.04
N ALA A 145 -0.93 -10.26 -9.13
CA ALA A 145 0.13 -10.80 -8.30
C ALA A 145 -0.11 -10.57 -6.80
N LEU A 146 -0.51 -9.35 -6.41
CA LEU A 146 -0.85 -9.04 -5.02
C LEU A 146 -2.11 -9.80 -4.56
N ALA A 147 -3.10 -9.98 -5.44
CA ALA A 147 -4.32 -10.72 -5.13
C ALA A 147 -4.06 -12.19 -4.76
N LEU A 148 -2.96 -12.77 -5.21
CA LEU A 148 -2.57 -14.12 -4.82
C LEU A 148 -2.17 -14.24 -3.35
N LEU A 149 -1.87 -13.12 -2.65
CA LEU A 149 -1.62 -13.12 -1.21
C LEU A 149 -2.85 -13.53 -0.37
N ILE A 150 -4.05 -13.40 -0.92
CA ILE A 150 -5.29 -13.82 -0.25
C ILE A 150 -5.69 -15.27 -0.59
N GLN A 151 -4.96 -15.92 -1.47
CA GLN A 151 -5.15 -17.34 -1.76
C GLN A 151 -4.40 -18.21 -0.76
N SER A 152 -4.82 -19.48 -0.63
CA SER A 152 -4.22 -20.43 0.29
C SER A 152 -2.71 -20.63 0.03
N GLU A 153 -1.95 -20.91 1.08
CA GLU A 153 -0.48 -21.12 1.03
C GLU A 153 0.00 -22.15 0.00
N GLU A 154 -0.87 -23.06 -0.44
CA GLU A 154 -0.57 -24.08 -1.45
C GLU A 154 -0.29 -23.49 -2.85
N LEU A 155 -0.75 -22.27 -3.14
CA LEU A 155 -0.58 -21.60 -4.44
C LEU A 155 0.61 -20.62 -4.47
N VAL A 156 1.22 -20.35 -3.32
CA VAL A 156 2.30 -19.37 -3.16
C VAL A 156 3.54 -19.63 -4.03
N PRO A 157 4.03 -20.90 -4.22
CA PRO A 157 5.24 -21.14 -5.02
C PRO A 157 5.10 -20.80 -6.50
N ALA A 158 3.96 -21.15 -7.13
CA ALA A 158 3.70 -20.84 -8.54
C ALA A 158 3.56 -19.33 -8.76
N THR A 159 2.94 -18.66 -7.81
CA THR A 159 2.69 -17.22 -7.76
C THR A 159 3.96 -16.39 -7.65
N VAL A 160 4.93 -16.82 -6.82
CA VAL A 160 6.21 -16.14 -6.70
C VAL A 160 6.99 -16.17 -8.02
N MET A 161 6.86 -17.24 -8.80
CA MET A 161 7.47 -17.33 -10.13
C MET A 161 6.78 -16.38 -11.12
N GLU A 162 5.45 -16.34 -11.17
CA GLU A 162 4.70 -15.41 -12.02
C GLU A 162 4.98 -13.94 -11.68
N ILE A 163 5.10 -13.61 -10.39
CA ILE A 163 5.49 -12.27 -9.94
C ILE A 163 6.91 -11.94 -10.42
N ARG A 164 7.85 -12.87 -10.32
CA ARG A 164 9.23 -12.65 -10.78
C ARG A 164 9.29 -12.41 -12.29
N GLU A 165 8.54 -13.17 -13.08
CA GLU A 165 8.47 -13.00 -14.53
C GLU A 165 7.78 -11.68 -14.91
N ALA A 166 6.61 -11.38 -14.34
CA ALA A 166 5.90 -10.12 -14.60
C ALA A 166 6.69 -8.87 -14.17
N VAL A 167 7.56 -9.01 -13.17
CA VAL A 167 8.46 -7.94 -12.68
C VAL A 167 9.73 -7.84 -13.50
N ALA A 168 10.21 -8.94 -14.09
CA ALA A 168 11.38 -8.96 -14.97
C ALA A 168 11.06 -8.40 -16.37
N ASP A 169 9.82 -8.62 -16.85
CA ASP A 169 9.35 -8.19 -18.18
C ASP A 169 8.74 -6.77 -18.18
N GLY A 170 8.75 -6.07 -17.05
CA GLY A 170 8.34 -4.67 -16.99
C GLY A 170 9.32 -3.80 -17.79
N PRO A 171 8.85 -2.82 -18.59
CA PRO A 171 9.72 -2.04 -19.43
C PRO A 171 10.78 -1.33 -18.61
N LEU A 172 12.03 -1.73 -18.82
CA LEU A 172 13.20 -0.91 -18.54
C LEU A 172 13.17 0.25 -19.56
N ALA A 173 12.60 1.38 -19.18
CA ALA A 173 12.74 2.63 -19.90
C ALA A 173 13.10 3.71 -18.90
#